data_d62b3a906e10c02c8702b50153e2a0c7
#
_entry.id   d62b3a906e10c02c8702b50153e2a0c7
#
_cell.length_a   1.000
_cell.length_b   1.000
_cell.length_c   1.000
_cell.angle_alpha   90.00
_cell.angle_beta   90.00
_cell.angle_gamma   90.00
#
_symmetry.space_group_name_H-M   'P 1'
#
loop_
_entity.id
_entity.type
_entity.pdbx_description
1 polymer ?
#
loop_
_entity_poly.entity_id
_entity_poly.type
_entity_poly.pdbx_seq_one_letter_code
_entity_poly.pdbx_strand_id
1 'polypeptide(L)'
;MPKFFLSGTLAAAAVTLVASIASRRATGSYASALNATSHFLWGDRAARRHAYSWKYTGIGFAANYGASVFWALFYELLGRGRHRSGTRALRDGALVSALAYVVDYHVVPKRLTPGFELRLPHRALASVYAALAVGLALKDVISRARA
;
A
#
# COMPACT_ATOMS: atom_id res chain seq x y z
N MET A 1 15.25 13.67 8.00
CA MET A 1 14.37 12.47 7.90
C MET A 1 14.81 11.64 6.70
N PRO A 2 15.08 10.33 6.80
CA PRO A 2 15.45 9.52 5.64
C PRO A 2 14.39 9.57 4.54
N LYS A 3 14.80 9.62 3.27
CA LYS A 3 13.90 9.81 2.11
C LYS A 3 12.81 8.73 1.99
N PHE A 4 13.11 7.50 2.39
CA PHE A 4 12.15 6.39 2.32
C PHE A 4 10.95 6.56 3.26
N PHE A 5 11.10 7.26 4.39
CA PHE A 5 9.93 7.56 5.24
C PHE A 5 8.93 8.46 4.53
N LEU A 6 9.40 9.49 3.82
CA LEU A 6 8.50 10.37 3.08
C LEU A 6 7.81 9.62 1.93
N SER A 7 8.57 8.87 1.12
CA SER A 7 7.99 8.04 0.04
C SER A 7 7.01 7.00 0.61
N GLY A 8 7.35 6.35 1.73
CA GLY A 8 6.50 5.37 2.40
C GLY A 8 5.22 5.97 2.96
N THR A 9 5.30 7.16 3.57
CA THR A 9 4.12 7.87 4.07
C THR A 9 3.17 8.27 2.94
N LEU A 10 3.70 8.80 1.84
CA LEU A 10 2.89 9.14 0.67
C LEU A 10 2.25 7.88 0.04
N ALA A 11 3.01 6.80 -0.05
CA ALA A 11 2.50 5.52 -0.52
C ALA A 11 1.41 4.96 0.39
N ALA A 12 1.62 4.95 1.72
CA ALA A 12 0.62 4.51 2.68
C ALA A 12 -0.68 5.32 2.61
N ALA A 13 -0.56 6.64 2.46
CA ALA A 13 -1.73 7.52 2.31
C ALA A 13 -2.49 7.21 1.01
N ALA A 14 -1.80 7.04 -0.12
CA ALA A 14 -2.40 6.70 -1.39
C ALA A 14 -3.09 5.32 -1.35
N VAL A 15 -2.42 4.30 -0.82
CA VAL A 15 -2.97 2.95 -0.63
C VAL A 15 -4.19 2.98 0.28
N THR A 16 -4.11 3.63 1.43
CA THR A 16 -5.23 3.75 2.38
C THR A 16 -6.44 4.40 1.72
N LEU A 17 -6.25 5.50 1.00
CA LEU A 17 -7.33 6.21 0.32
C LEU A 17 -8.02 5.31 -0.72
N VAL A 18 -7.24 4.70 -1.61
CA VAL A 18 -7.78 3.86 -2.69
C VAL A 18 -8.42 2.60 -2.13
N ALA A 19 -7.79 1.93 -1.14
CA ALA A 19 -8.34 0.75 -0.49
C ALA A 19 -9.67 1.08 0.23
N SER A 20 -9.75 2.21 0.92
CA SER A 20 -10.98 2.64 1.61
C SER A 20 -12.12 2.94 0.62
N ILE A 21 -11.84 3.64 -0.48
CA ILE A 21 -12.85 3.92 -1.52
C ILE A 21 -13.32 2.61 -2.17
N ALA A 22 -12.38 1.73 -2.52
CA ALA A 22 -12.70 0.42 -3.10
C ALA A 22 -13.50 -0.45 -2.12
N SER A 23 -13.13 -0.42 -0.84
CA SER A 23 -13.83 -1.10 0.25
C SER A 23 -15.29 -0.64 0.38
N ARG A 24 -15.52 0.67 0.34
CA ARG A 24 -16.88 1.24 0.37
C ARG A 24 -17.73 0.74 -0.78
N ARG A 25 -17.16 0.66 -1.98
CA ARG A 25 -17.87 0.15 -3.17
C ARG A 25 -18.16 -1.34 -3.09
N ALA A 26 -17.24 -2.14 -2.54
CA ALA A 26 -17.36 -3.59 -2.48
C ALA A 26 -18.18 -4.10 -1.29
N THR A 27 -18.13 -3.41 -0.16
CA THR A 27 -18.66 -3.91 1.13
C THR A 27 -19.64 -2.96 1.82
N GLY A 28 -19.80 -1.75 1.32
CA GLY A 28 -20.58 -0.70 1.99
C GLY A 28 -19.82 0.02 3.12
N SER A 29 -18.56 -0.35 3.42
CA SER A 29 -17.77 0.23 4.51
C SER A 29 -16.38 0.67 4.05
N TYR A 30 -15.94 1.85 4.45
CA TYR A 30 -14.57 2.33 4.22
C TYR A 30 -13.52 1.56 5.02
N ALA A 31 -13.90 0.98 6.16
CA ALA A 31 -12.98 0.33 7.09
C ALA A 31 -12.71 -1.15 6.76
N SER A 32 -13.58 -1.83 6.01
CA SER A 32 -13.52 -3.29 5.84
C SER A 32 -12.18 -3.77 5.27
N ALA A 33 -11.61 -3.10 4.28
CA ALA A 33 -10.33 -3.49 3.68
C ALA A 33 -9.18 -3.30 4.67
N LEU A 34 -9.14 -2.18 5.41
CA LEU A 34 -8.13 -1.96 6.46
C LEU A 34 -8.30 -2.92 7.64
N ASN A 35 -9.55 -3.21 8.03
CA ASN A 35 -9.79 -4.23 9.06
C ASN A 35 -9.23 -5.59 8.62
N ALA A 36 -9.46 -5.97 7.37
CA ALA A 36 -8.95 -7.22 6.81
C ALA A 36 -7.42 -7.28 6.84
N THR A 37 -6.72 -6.15 6.67
CA THR A 37 -5.25 -6.10 6.78
C THR A 37 -4.75 -6.56 8.16
N SER A 38 -5.53 -6.42 9.23
CA SER A 38 -5.15 -6.88 10.56
C SER A 38 -5.34 -8.40 10.78
N HIS A 39 -5.69 -9.16 9.74
CA HIS A 39 -5.95 -10.60 9.85
C HIS A 39 -4.73 -11.43 10.30
N PHE A 40 -3.51 -10.92 10.10
CA PHE A 40 -2.30 -11.61 10.58
C PHE A 40 -2.28 -11.79 12.11
N LEU A 41 -2.94 -10.89 12.84
CA LEU A 41 -3.13 -11.00 14.30
C LEU A 41 -4.46 -11.65 14.67
N TRP A 42 -5.55 -11.26 14.03
CA TRP A 42 -6.91 -11.59 14.46
C TRP A 42 -7.60 -12.64 13.58
N GLY A 43 -6.93 -13.14 12.55
CA GLY A 43 -7.47 -14.13 11.62
C GLY A 43 -8.74 -13.66 10.90
N ASP A 44 -9.59 -14.59 10.51
CA ASP A 44 -10.83 -14.32 9.76
C ASP A 44 -11.80 -13.35 10.45
N ARG A 45 -11.68 -13.19 11.76
CA ARG A 45 -12.50 -12.23 12.51
C ARG A 45 -12.28 -10.79 12.01
N ALA A 46 -11.03 -10.44 11.70
CA ALA A 46 -10.68 -9.14 11.16
C ALA A 46 -11.35 -8.90 9.80
N ALA A 47 -11.29 -9.89 8.92
CA ALA A 47 -11.88 -9.80 7.59
C ALA A 47 -13.41 -9.66 7.61
N ARG A 48 -14.09 -10.12 8.67
CA ARG A 48 -15.55 -10.01 8.84
C ARG A 48 -16.02 -8.72 9.51
N ARG A 49 -15.11 -7.84 9.92
CA ARG A 49 -15.46 -6.57 10.57
C ARG A 49 -15.64 -5.46 9.55
N HIS A 50 -16.79 -4.79 9.62
CA HIS A 50 -17.14 -3.68 8.74
C HIS A 50 -17.05 -2.34 9.44
N ALA A 51 -17.29 -2.30 10.76
CA ALA A 51 -17.23 -1.08 11.55
C ALA A 51 -15.77 -0.63 11.78
N TYR A 52 -15.57 0.68 11.83
CA TYR A 52 -14.32 1.27 12.28
C TYR A 52 -14.02 0.84 13.74
N SER A 53 -12.78 0.47 14.01
CA SER A 53 -12.30 0.25 15.37
C SER A 53 -10.78 0.40 15.45
N TRP A 54 -10.29 0.90 16.58
CA TRP A 54 -8.85 0.98 16.83
C TRP A 54 -8.17 -0.39 16.77
N LYS A 55 -8.86 -1.44 17.26
CA LYS A 55 -8.34 -2.80 17.29
C LYS A 55 -8.08 -3.37 15.89
N TYR A 56 -8.98 -3.18 14.93
CA TYR A 56 -8.87 -3.75 13.59
C TYR A 56 -8.38 -2.72 12.58
N THR A 57 -9.01 -1.57 12.52
CA THR A 57 -8.68 -0.51 11.56
C THR A 57 -7.33 0.12 11.87
N GLY A 58 -7.05 0.42 13.14
CA GLY A 58 -5.79 1.00 13.59
C GLY A 58 -4.60 0.06 13.34
N ILE A 59 -4.72 -1.21 13.69
CA ILE A 59 -3.68 -2.22 13.43
C ILE A 59 -3.51 -2.45 11.92
N GLY A 60 -4.62 -2.53 11.17
CA GLY A 60 -4.57 -2.67 9.71
C GLY A 60 -3.90 -1.49 9.04
N PHE A 61 -4.18 -0.26 9.50
CA PHE A 61 -3.49 0.94 9.02
C PHE A 61 -1.99 0.89 9.36
N ALA A 62 -1.62 0.52 10.58
CA ALA A 62 -0.22 0.42 11.00
C ALA A 62 0.54 -0.63 10.17
N ALA A 63 -0.08 -1.78 9.88
CA ALA A 63 0.49 -2.81 9.02
C ALA A 63 0.69 -2.29 7.58
N ASN A 64 -0.32 -1.64 7.00
CA ASN A 64 -0.22 -1.00 5.67
C ASN A 64 0.89 0.07 5.64
N TYR A 65 0.97 0.90 6.69
CA TYR A 65 2.01 1.91 6.80
C TYR A 65 3.40 1.27 6.85
N GLY A 66 3.60 0.27 7.71
CA GLY A 66 4.87 -0.47 7.82
C GLY A 66 5.28 -1.13 6.51
N ALA A 67 4.36 -1.80 5.83
CA ALA A 67 4.59 -2.39 4.51
C ALA A 67 4.96 -1.33 3.46
N SER A 68 4.27 -0.20 3.45
CA SER A 68 4.55 0.91 2.52
C SER A 68 5.94 1.51 2.74
N VAL A 69 6.36 1.68 4.00
CA VAL A 69 7.71 2.15 4.36
C VAL A 69 8.77 1.10 3.97
N PHE A 70 8.50 -0.19 4.18
CA PHE A 70 9.36 -1.27 3.76
C PHE A 70 9.60 -1.24 2.24
N TRP A 71 8.54 -1.17 1.44
CA TRP A 71 8.66 -1.08 -0.02
C TRP A 71 9.28 0.23 -0.50
N ALA A 72 9.07 1.32 0.24
CA ALA A 72 9.74 2.59 -0.05
C ALA A 72 11.26 2.52 0.13
N LEU A 73 11.75 1.67 1.03
CA LEU A 73 13.20 1.42 1.15
C LEU A 73 13.75 0.83 -0.16
N PHE A 74 13.09 -0.17 -0.74
CA PHE A 74 13.49 -0.74 -2.03
C PHE A 74 13.40 0.27 -3.17
N TYR A 75 12.33 1.09 -3.17
CA TYR A 75 12.21 2.18 -4.13
C TYR A 75 13.38 3.16 -4.06
N GLU A 76 13.78 3.58 -2.87
CA GLU A 76 14.92 4.50 -2.70
C GLU A 76 16.26 3.83 -3.05
N LEU A 77 16.44 2.56 -2.70
CA LEU A 77 17.64 1.80 -3.06
C LEU A 77 17.80 1.64 -4.57
N LEU A 78 16.71 1.36 -5.30
CA LEU A 78 16.71 1.25 -6.76
C LEU A 78 17.15 2.55 -7.45
N GLY A 79 16.81 3.69 -6.86
CA GLY A 79 17.18 5.02 -7.39
C GLY A 79 18.46 5.61 -6.83
N ARG A 80 19.18 4.88 -5.97
CA ARG A 80 20.38 5.39 -5.31
C ARG A 80 21.46 5.79 -6.33
N GLY A 81 22.01 7.00 -6.15
CA GLY A 81 23.05 7.53 -7.05
C GLY A 81 22.57 7.95 -8.45
N ARG A 82 21.26 7.96 -8.68
CA ARG A 82 20.69 8.34 -9.98
C ARG A 82 19.78 9.57 -9.84
N HIS A 83 19.84 10.40 -10.87
CA HIS A 83 18.87 11.50 -11.02
C HIS A 83 17.57 10.92 -11.58
N ARG A 84 16.48 10.90 -10.79
CA ARG A 84 15.17 10.42 -11.25
C ARG A 84 14.41 11.52 -11.98
N SER A 85 14.13 11.34 -13.29
CA SER A 85 13.06 12.08 -13.94
C SER A 85 11.69 11.59 -13.45
N GLY A 86 10.62 12.37 -13.64
CA GLY A 86 9.27 11.94 -13.26
C GLY A 86 8.87 10.60 -13.88
N THR A 87 9.20 10.37 -15.14
CA THR A 87 8.95 9.09 -15.85
C THR A 87 9.73 7.93 -15.22
N ARG A 88 10.99 8.16 -14.86
CA ARG A 88 11.80 7.13 -14.17
C ARG A 88 11.25 6.83 -12.78
N ALA A 89 10.82 7.86 -12.04
CA ALA A 89 10.21 7.68 -10.73
C ALA A 89 8.95 6.80 -10.81
N LEU A 90 8.07 7.06 -11.76
CA LEU A 90 6.87 6.26 -11.98
C LEU A 90 7.20 4.83 -12.41
N ARG A 91 8.17 4.64 -13.30
CA ARG A 91 8.63 3.31 -13.70
C ARG A 91 9.19 2.52 -12.51
N ASP A 92 10.06 3.13 -11.72
CA ASP A 92 10.69 2.50 -10.55
C ASP A 92 9.63 2.17 -9.49
N GLY A 93 8.64 3.08 -9.28
CA GLY A 93 7.49 2.82 -8.42
C GLY A 93 6.64 1.64 -8.92
N ALA A 94 6.38 1.57 -10.23
CA ALA A 94 5.65 0.44 -10.82
C ALA A 94 6.40 -0.88 -10.68
N LEU A 95 7.73 -0.91 -10.88
CA LEU A 95 8.55 -2.11 -10.70
C LEU A 95 8.53 -2.60 -9.24
N VAL A 96 8.71 -1.68 -8.28
CA VAL A 96 8.67 -2.04 -6.85
C VAL A 96 7.27 -2.51 -6.45
N SER A 97 6.22 -1.86 -6.94
CA SER A 97 4.83 -2.26 -6.66
C SER A 97 4.49 -3.63 -7.27
N ALA A 98 4.96 -3.92 -8.48
CA ALA A 98 4.79 -5.24 -9.10
C ALA A 98 5.54 -6.32 -8.30
N LEU A 99 6.76 -6.03 -7.84
CA LEU A 99 7.50 -6.92 -6.95
C LEU A 99 6.75 -7.14 -5.62
N ALA A 100 6.20 -6.06 -5.04
CA ALA A 100 5.38 -6.14 -3.84
C ALA A 100 4.21 -7.08 -4.03
N TYR A 101 3.46 -6.95 -5.12
CA TYR A 101 2.34 -7.84 -5.44
C TYR A 101 2.78 -9.32 -5.52
N VAL A 102 3.89 -9.60 -6.20
CA VAL A 102 4.41 -10.97 -6.33
C VAL A 102 4.80 -11.52 -4.96
N VAL A 103 5.52 -10.76 -4.16
CA VAL A 103 5.93 -11.19 -2.81
C VAL A 103 4.71 -11.40 -1.92
N ASP A 104 3.79 -10.45 -1.89
CA ASP A 104 2.62 -10.44 -1.00
C ASP A 104 1.66 -11.62 -1.28
N TYR A 105 1.53 -12.06 -2.53
CA TYR A 105 0.54 -13.09 -2.90
C TYR A 105 1.12 -14.41 -3.39
N HIS A 106 2.42 -14.48 -3.69
CA HIS A 106 3.06 -15.69 -4.22
C HIS A 106 4.23 -16.19 -3.39
N VAL A 107 4.76 -15.37 -2.47
CA VAL A 107 5.93 -15.71 -1.65
C VAL A 107 5.57 -15.86 -0.19
N VAL A 108 4.87 -14.86 0.40
CA VAL A 108 4.55 -14.90 1.82
C VAL A 108 3.41 -15.88 2.12
N PRO A 109 3.41 -16.51 3.30
CA PRO A 109 2.27 -17.35 3.72
C PRO A 109 0.97 -16.55 3.75
N LYS A 110 -0.17 -17.20 3.46
CA LYS A 110 -1.50 -16.57 3.44
C LYS A 110 -1.84 -15.75 4.70
N ARG A 111 -1.29 -16.13 5.85
CA ARG A 111 -1.48 -15.38 7.09
C ARG A 111 -0.80 -14.02 7.10
N LEU A 112 0.22 -13.82 6.28
CA LEU A 112 1.01 -12.59 6.20
C LEU A 112 0.72 -11.78 4.93
N THR A 113 -0.23 -12.22 4.09
CA THR A 113 -0.69 -11.42 2.95
C THR A 113 -1.30 -10.10 3.44
N PRO A 114 -1.36 -9.05 2.62
CA PRO A 114 -1.93 -7.77 3.02
C PRO A 114 -3.38 -7.82 3.51
N GLY A 115 -4.14 -8.85 3.14
CA GLY A 115 -5.52 -9.05 3.56
C GLY A 115 -6.55 -8.27 2.72
N PHE A 116 -6.12 -7.40 1.83
CA PHE A 116 -7.04 -6.67 0.93
C PHE A 116 -7.84 -7.62 0.04
N GLU A 117 -7.23 -8.73 -0.38
CA GLU A 117 -7.85 -9.78 -1.21
C GLU A 117 -9.06 -10.44 -0.53
N LEU A 118 -9.15 -10.37 0.79
CA LEU A 118 -10.28 -10.91 1.55
C LEU A 118 -11.54 -10.06 1.39
N ARG A 119 -11.42 -8.82 0.91
CA ARG A 119 -12.52 -7.85 0.83
C ARG A 119 -12.61 -7.12 -0.50
N LEU A 120 -11.56 -7.13 -1.30
CA LEU A 120 -11.51 -6.41 -2.56
C LEU A 120 -11.48 -7.37 -3.76
N PRO A 121 -12.23 -7.11 -4.82
CA PRO A 121 -12.11 -7.85 -6.06
C PRO A 121 -10.76 -7.55 -6.74
N HIS A 122 -10.31 -8.44 -7.63
CA HIS A 122 -9.01 -8.34 -8.31
C HIS A 122 -8.75 -6.97 -8.97
N ARG A 123 -9.78 -6.36 -9.57
CA ARG A 123 -9.66 -5.03 -10.19
C ARG A 123 -9.34 -3.94 -9.15
N ALA A 124 -9.94 -4.04 -7.96
CA ALA A 124 -9.67 -3.11 -6.87
C ALA A 124 -8.27 -3.35 -6.26
N LEU A 125 -7.82 -4.61 -6.18
CA LEU A 125 -6.43 -4.93 -5.82
C LEU A 125 -5.44 -4.28 -6.78
N ALA A 126 -5.67 -4.38 -8.08
CA ALA A 126 -4.82 -3.70 -9.07
C ALA A 126 -4.74 -2.19 -8.83
N SER A 127 -5.86 -1.55 -8.46
CA SER A 127 -5.89 -0.12 -8.12
C SER A 127 -5.10 0.20 -6.85
N VAL A 128 -5.10 -0.69 -5.85
CA VAL A 128 -4.32 -0.54 -4.61
C VAL A 128 -2.81 -0.57 -4.92
N TYR A 129 -2.35 -1.51 -5.74
CA TYR A 129 -0.95 -1.57 -6.15
C TYR A 129 -0.55 -0.44 -7.10
N ALA A 130 -1.46 0.02 -7.97
CA ALA A 130 -1.23 1.24 -8.75
C ALA A 130 -1.06 2.47 -7.82
N ALA A 131 -1.86 2.56 -6.76
CA ALA A 131 -1.72 3.62 -5.75
C ALA A 131 -0.39 3.51 -4.99
N LEU A 132 0.09 2.30 -4.68
CA LEU A 132 1.41 2.08 -4.11
C LEU A 132 2.50 2.62 -5.05
N ALA A 133 2.45 2.28 -6.33
CA ALA A 133 3.40 2.71 -7.34
C ALA A 133 3.48 4.24 -7.45
N VAL A 134 2.31 4.88 -7.58
CA VAL A 134 2.21 6.35 -7.66
C VAL A 134 2.66 7.01 -6.37
N GLY A 135 2.21 6.51 -5.22
CA GLY A 135 2.57 7.04 -3.91
C GLY A 135 4.08 7.01 -3.63
N LEU A 136 4.76 5.91 -4.01
CA LEU A 136 6.22 5.80 -3.91
C LEU A 136 6.94 6.87 -4.75
N ALA A 137 6.44 7.14 -5.96
CA ALA A 137 7.03 8.07 -6.91
C ALA A 137 6.68 9.54 -6.64
N LEU A 138 5.61 9.81 -5.90
CA LEU A 138 4.95 11.11 -5.81
C LEU A 138 5.90 12.24 -5.38
N LYS A 139 6.76 11.98 -4.40
CA LYS A 139 7.79 12.93 -3.95
C LYS A 139 8.67 13.41 -5.11
N ASP A 140 9.17 12.46 -5.92
CA ASP A 140 10.10 12.76 -7.00
C ASP A 140 9.41 13.43 -8.19
N VAL A 141 8.13 13.11 -8.42
CA VAL A 141 7.29 13.78 -9.45
C VAL A 141 7.01 15.23 -9.06
N ILE A 142 6.58 15.49 -7.82
CA ILE A 142 6.22 16.84 -7.35
C ILE A 142 7.46 17.74 -7.27
N SER A 143 8.59 17.26 -6.78
CA SER A 143 9.82 18.06 -6.67
C SER A 143 10.29 18.57 -8.02
N ARG A 144 9.98 17.86 -9.10
CA ARG A 144 10.31 18.24 -10.47
C ARG A 144 9.34 19.24 -11.09
N ALA A 145 8.06 19.17 -10.72
CA ALA A 145 7.08 20.14 -11.21
C ALA A 145 7.31 21.56 -10.67
N ARG A 146 8.18 21.67 -9.64
CA ARG A 146 8.54 22.96 -8.99
C ARG A 146 9.92 23.48 -9.39
N ALA A 147 10.69 22.74 -10.16
CA ALA A 147 12.03 23.11 -10.64
C ALA A 147 11.99 23.55 -12.10
#